data_0a3108a7f5de34bbabb97977a784e708
#
_entry.id   0a3108a7f5de34bbabb97977a784e708
#
_cell.length_a   1.000
_cell.length_b   1.000
_cell.length_c   1.000
_cell.angle_alpha   90.00
_cell.angle_beta   90.00
_cell.angle_gamma   90.00
#
_symmetry.space_group_name_H-M   'P 1'
#
loop_
_entity.id
_entity.type
_entity.pdbx_description
1 polymer ?
#
loop_
_entity_poly.entity_id
_entity_poly.type
_entity_poly.pdbx_seq_one_letter_code
_entity_poly.pdbx_strand_id
1 'polypeptide(L)'
;GSYYPPPELVSHFINNKLDEIYSVKRVHIIVNPFAGKKNGNKIANLISQELQELKIDSITYTTEYANHAEKIVSDISFETGDSLMSVGGDGTISEIITGLLKRKDSSSDSVPLSIVPSGSGNSQANDMEVADYLDAMQRMTVGNLRKMDVGKVTFMVDGKEQIRYSHNLVGWGLGVDANILAEKMRFLGPIRYDLGSLMSIIRGKVRKAKCYIDGHLIDSSFILLLIQNTKTGGDRLTLAPMAHVDDGKMDLGIIYHISRFQVLKLFNQLKASGSHVWNPNVEYYRFKNLVIETDEPTAINVDGENLGTTPLEVNVVPSAIKVFH
;
A
#
# COMPACT_ATOMS: atom_id res chain seq x y z
N GLY A 1 16.41 31.49 -21.40
CA GLY A 1 15.01 31.43 -21.78
C GLY A 1 14.21 30.86 -20.62
N SER A 2 13.25 31.60 -20.08
CA SER A 2 12.34 31.16 -19.04
C SER A 2 11.40 30.08 -19.63
N TYR A 3 11.44 28.90 -19.05
CA TYR A 3 10.54 27.82 -19.41
C TYR A 3 9.18 28.08 -18.73
N TYR A 4 8.17 28.39 -19.54
CA TYR A 4 6.79 28.42 -19.07
C TYR A 4 6.17 27.04 -19.34
N PRO A 5 5.63 26.34 -18.33
CA PRO A 5 4.92 25.09 -18.56
C PRO A 5 3.67 25.33 -19.43
N PRO A 6 3.28 24.36 -20.26
CA PRO A 6 2.09 24.50 -21.10
C PRO A 6 0.82 24.73 -20.25
N PRO A 7 -0.18 25.47 -20.78
CA PRO A 7 -1.39 25.84 -20.04
C PRO A 7 -2.16 24.68 -19.43
N GLU A 8 -2.09 23.50 -20.05
CA GLU A 8 -2.70 22.24 -19.56
C GLU A 8 -2.07 21.75 -18.25
N LEU A 9 -0.76 21.94 -18.07
CA LEU A 9 -0.07 21.65 -16.81
C LEU A 9 -0.45 22.65 -15.70
N VAL A 10 -0.61 23.93 -16.06
CA VAL A 10 -1.02 24.98 -15.12
C VAL A 10 -2.46 24.77 -14.70
N SER A 11 -3.37 24.38 -15.60
CA SER A 11 -4.77 24.08 -15.27
C SER A 11 -4.89 22.82 -14.39
N HIS A 12 -4.03 21.82 -14.59
CA HIS A 12 -3.97 20.63 -13.73
C HIS A 12 -3.53 20.99 -12.29
N PHE A 13 -2.53 21.86 -12.14
CA PHE A 13 -2.11 22.38 -10.83
C PHE A 13 -3.14 23.29 -10.17
N ILE A 14 -3.90 24.09 -10.94
CA ILE A 14 -4.92 24.99 -10.41
C ILE A 14 -6.20 24.23 -10.02
N ASN A 15 -6.62 23.23 -10.80
CA ASN A 15 -7.80 22.42 -10.51
C ASN A 15 -7.62 21.48 -9.30
N ASN A 16 -6.37 21.10 -8.98
CA ASN A 16 -6.08 20.36 -7.75
C ASN A 16 -5.97 21.25 -6.50
N LYS A 17 -6.10 22.57 -6.61
CA LYS A 17 -5.93 23.55 -5.50
C LYS A 17 -7.23 24.08 -4.90
N LEU A 18 -8.38 23.59 -5.34
CA LEU A 18 -9.68 23.98 -4.76
C LEU A 18 -10.36 22.76 -4.12
N ASP A 19 -9.59 21.93 -3.39
CA ASP A 19 -10.20 20.94 -2.54
C ASP A 19 -10.84 21.63 -1.34
N GLU A 20 -12.12 21.38 -1.18
CA GLU A 20 -12.96 21.83 -0.08
C GLU A 20 -12.29 21.45 1.25
N ILE A 21 -12.02 22.44 2.13
CA ILE A 21 -11.44 22.16 3.45
C ILE A 21 -12.42 21.31 4.24
N TYR A 22 -12.02 20.13 4.62
CA TYR A 22 -12.85 19.20 5.38
C TYR A 22 -12.85 19.57 6.87
N SER A 23 -14.02 19.83 7.43
CA SER A 23 -14.19 20.11 8.86
C SER A 23 -14.49 18.83 9.62
N VAL A 24 -13.52 18.35 10.38
CA VAL A 24 -13.66 17.14 11.20
C VAL A 24 -14.47 17.45 12.46
N LYS A 25 -15.51 16.67 12.74
CA LYS A 25 -16.34 16.73 13.96
C LYS A 25 -16.11 15.53 14.87
N ARG A 26 -15.89 14.35 14.27
CA ARG A 26 -15.67 13.11 15.01
C ARG A 26 -14.64 12.23 14.30
N VAL A 27 -13.77 11.61 15.07
CA VAL A 27 -12.71 10.73 14.56
C VAL A 27 -12.95 9.29 15.04
N HIS A 28 -13.05 8.35 14.11
CA HIS A 28 -13.05 6.93 14.37
C HIS A 28 -11.61 6.41 14.30
N ILE A 29 -11.00 6.15 15.45
CA ILE A 29 -9.61 5.73 15.58
C ILE A 29 -9.55 4.20 15.54
N ILE A 30 -8.94 3.63 14.49
CA ILE A 30 -8.74 2.18 14.35
C ILE A 30 -7.31 1.84 14.76
N VAL A 31 -7.17 1.09 15.84
CA VAL A 31 -5.87 0.79 16.45
C VAL A 31 -5.51 -0.67 16.31
N ASN A 32 -4.33 -0.94 15.75
CA ASN A 32 -3.71 -2.25 15.86
C ASN A 32 -2.68 -2.26 17.00
N PRO A 33 -3.02 -2.88 18.15
CA PRO A 33 -2.15 -2.88 19.34
C PRO A 33 -0.84 -3.65 19.16
N PHE A 34 -0.79 -4.53 18.14
CA PHE A 34 0.38 -5.35 17.85
C PHE A 34 1.30 -4.75 16.79
N ALA A 35 0.92 -3.62 16.17
CA ALA A 35 1.72 -2.96 15.15
C ALA A 35 3.07 -2.47 15.69
N GLY A 36 4.12 -2.62 14.89
CA GLY A 36 5.46 -2.11 15.18
C GLY A 36 6.01 -2.58 16.53
N LYS A 37 6.31 -1.64 17.42
CA LYS A 37 6.84 -1.88 18.77
C LYS A 37 5.74 -2.06 19.83
N LYS A 38 4.51 -2.40 19.46
CA LYS A 38 3.34 -2.53 20.34
C LYS A 38 2.94 -1.23 21.06
N ASN A 39 3.16 -0.10 20.40
CA ASN A 39 2.84 1.23 20.94
C ASN A 39 1.48 1.77 20.48
N GLY A 40 0.71 1.02 19.68
CA GLY A 40 -0.54 1.48 19.09
C GLY A 40 -1.52 2.06 20.11
N ASN A 41 -1.80 1.34 21.20
CA ASN A 41 -2.70 1.82 22.25
C ASN A 41 -2.21 3.09 22.96
N LYS A 42 -0.89 3.21 23.18
CA LYS A 42 -0.31 4.42 23.79
C LYS A 42 -0.50 5.62 22.86
N ILE A 43 -0.24 5.46 21.58
CA ILE A 43 -0.42 6.51 20.59
C ILE A 43 -1.89 6.91 20.47
N ALA A 44 -2.81 5.94 20.42
CA ALA A 44 -4.24 6.22 20.35
C ALA A 44 -4.75 6.99 21.58
N ASN A 45 -4.26 6.68 22.80
CA ASN A 45 -4.60 7.42 24.00
C ASN A 45 -4.12 8.87 23.94
N LEU A 46 -2.90 9.12 23.46
CA LEU A 46 -2.37 10.47 23.26
C LEU A 46 -3.24 11.25 22.25
N ILE A 47 -3.56 10.62 21.12
CA ILE A 47 -4.45 11.22 20.09
C ILE A 47 -5.81 11.57 20.70
N SER A 48 -6.43 10.66 21.49
CA SER A 48 -7.73 10.91 22.10
C SER A 48 -7.70 12.08 23.08
N GLN A 49 -6.60 12.26 23.84
CA GLN A 49 -6.41 13.41 24.72
C GLN A 49 -6.32 14.72 23.94
N GLU A 50 -5.50 14.77 22.89
CA GLU A 50 -5.36 15.94 22.04
C GLU A 50 -6.68 16.31 21.35
N LEU A 51 -7.45 15.30 20.85
CA LEU A 51 -8.76 15.54 20.24
C LEU A 51 -9.75 16.12 21.24
N GLN A 52 -9.72 15.67 22.48
CA GLN A 52 -10.54 16.22 23.56
C GLN A 52 -10.22 17.70 23.82
N GLU A 53 -8.94 18.09 23.84
CA GLU A 53 -8.52 19.49 23.98
C GLU A 53 -9.00 20.34 22.81
N LEU A 54 -9.00 19.77 21.60
CA LEU A 54 -9.52 20.41 20.37
C LEU A 54 -11.06 20.41 20.28
N LYS A 55 -11.76 19.79 21.24
CA LYS A 55 -13.23 19.61 21.25
C LYS A 55 -13.73 18.84 20.02
N ILE A 56 -12.97 17.87 19.55
CA ILE A 56 -13.34 16.94 18.49
C ILE A 56 -13.68 15.59 19.14
N ASP A 57 -14.85 15.06 18.83
CA ASP A 57 -15.29 13.77 19.34
C ASP A 57 -14.42 12.64 18.79
N SER A 58 -14.18 11.63 19.60
CA SER A 58 -13.43 10.45 19.14
C SER A 58 -13.96 9.14 19.70
N ILE A 59 -13.90 8.09 18.87
CA ILE A 59 -14.24 6.72 19.24
C ILE A 59 -13.08 5.84 18.86
N THR A 60 -12.53 5.09 19.82
CA THR A 60 -11.39 4.21 19.59
C THR A 60 -11.84 2.76 19.47
N TYR A 61 -11.41 2.08 18.40
CA TYR A 61 -11.65 0.67 18.12
C TYR A 61 -10.31 -0.06 18.09
N THR A 62 -10.15 -1.07 18.91
CA THR A 62 -8.93 -1.89 18.96
C THR A 62 -9.14 -3.18 18.17
N THR A 63 -8.24 -3.48 17.23
CA THR A 63 -8.29 -4.73 16.50
C THR A 63 -7.78 -5.90 17.34
N GLU A 64 -8.39 -7.07 17.19
CA GLU A 64 -8.11 -8.27 17.97
C GLU A 64 -7.55 -9.41 17.13
N TYR A 65 -7.86 -9.43 15.83
CA TYR A 65 -7.48 -10.48 14.89
C TYR A 65 -7.29 -9.90 13.47
N ALA A 66 -6.75 -10.68 12.55
CA ALA A 66 -6.59 -10.28 11.15
C ALA A 66 -7.96 -10.00 10.48
N ASN A 67 -8.04 -8.98 9.65
CA ASN A 67 -9.26 -8.46 9.01
C ASN A 67 -10.28 -7.84 9.99
N HIS A 68 -9.92 -7.61 11.25
CA HIS A 68 -10.84 -6.97 12.20
C HIS A 68 -11.06 -5.49 11.89
N ALA A 69 -10.04 -4.77 11.40
CA ALA A 69 -10.21 -3.38 10.99
C ALA A 69 -11.18 -3.24 9.80
N GLU A 70 -11.14 -4.17 8.83
CA GLU A 70 -12.13 -4.24 7.74
C GLU A 70 -13.55 -4.38 8.26
N LYS A 71 -13.76 -5.30 9.20
CA LYS A 71 -15.08 -5.53 9.82
C LYS A 71 -15.55 -4.30 10.59
N ILE A 72 -14.71 -3.71 11.44
CA ILE A 72 -15.04 -2.51 12.21
C ILE A 72 -15.52 -1.40 11.27
N VAL A 73 -14.75 -1.08 10.23
CA VAL A 73 -15.09 -0.02 9.27
C VAL A 73 -16.38 -0.33 8.49
N SER A 74 -16.64 -1.61 8.19
CA SER A 74 -17.88 -2.02 7.55
C SER A 74 -19.12 -1.80 8.45
N ASP A 75 -18.96 -1.89 9.76
CA ASP A 75 -20.05 -1.82 10.75
C ASP A 75 -20.30 -0.38 11.28
N ILE A 76 -19.38 0.57 11.10
CA ILE A 76 -19.54 1.95 11.55
C ILE A 76 -20.67 2.65 10.76
N SER A 77 -21.58 3.32 11.46
CA SER A 77 -22.52 4.27 10.83
C SER A 77 -21.89 5.65 10.81
N PHE A 78 -21.46 6.09 9.63
CA PHE A 78 -20.82 7.39 9.46
C PHE A 78 -21.84 8.52 9.34
N GLU A 79 -21.48 9.70 9.89
CA GLU A 79 -22.22 10.93 9.80
C GLU A 79 -21.38 12.03 9.12
N THR A 80 -22.00 13.13 8.74
CA THR A 80 -21.29 14.27 8.15
C THR A 80 -20.30 14.90 9.13
N GLY A 81 -19.04 14.95 8.73
CA GLY A 81 -17.91 15.42 9.54
C GLY A 81 -17.16 14.30 10.24
N ASP A 82 -17.52 13.02 10.00
CA ASP A 82 -16.75 11.89 10.48
C ASP A 82 -15.49 11.70 9.65
N SER A 83 -14.43 11.24 10.29
CA SER A 83 -13.19 10.81 9.66
C SER A 83 -12.68 9.51 10.26
N LEU A 84 -11.89 8.79 9.51
CA LEU A 84 -11.13 7.61 9.97
C LEU A 84 -9.70 8.01 10.31
N MET A 85 -9.13 7.35 11.31
CA MET A 85 -7.71 7.46 11.63
C MET A 85 -7.12 6.07 11.84
N SER A 86 -6.11 5.72 11.05
CA SER A 86 -5.38 4.47 11.17
C SER A 86 -4.20 4.63 12.12
N VAL A 87 -4.18 3.90 13.23
CA VAL A 87 -3.03 3.77 14.13
C VAL A 87 -2.48 2.35 14.00
N GLY A 88 -1.64 2.16 12.98
CA GLY A 88 -1.16 0.84 12.59
C GLY A 88 -0.07 0.91 11.53
N GLY A 89 0.19 -0.22 10.89
CA GLY A 89 1.04 -0.33 9.70
C GLY A 89 0.24 -0.46 8.41
N ASP A 90 0.94 -0.72 7.31
CA ASP A 90 0.36 -0.84 5.97
C ASP A 90 -0.79 -1.86 5.90
N GLY A 91 -0.69 -3.00 6.61
CA GLY A 91 -1.78 -3.99 6.69
C GLY A 91 -3.06 -3.43 7.33
N THR A 92 -2.94 -2.64 8.39
CA THR A 92 -4.10 -1.99 9.03
C THR A 92 -4.76 -0.99 8.09
N ILE A 93 -3.97 -0.21 7.34
CA ILE A 93 -4.46 0.73 6.33
C ILE A 93 -5.20 -0.03 5.23
N SER A 94 -4.63 -1.13 4.73
CA SER A 94 -5.24 -2.00 3.71
C SER A 94 -6.60 -2.56 4.16
N GLU A 95 -6.71 -3.02 5.41
CA GLU A 95 -7.98 -3.48 5.98
C GLU A 95 -9.02 -2.36 6.08
N ILE A 96 -8.64 -1.17 6.55
CA ILE A 96 -9.52 0.01 6.65
C ILE A 96 -10.04 0.41 5.26
N ILE A 97 -9.15 0.53 4.28
CA ILE A 97 -9.52 0.89 2.91
C ILE A 97 -10.46 -0.18 2.31
N THR A 98 -10.15 -1.45 2.54
CA THR A 98 -10.99 -2.56 2.08
C THR A 98 -12.39 -2.51 2.70
N GLY A 99 -12.49 -2.27 4.00
CA GLY A 99 -13.75 -2.10 4.70
C GLY A 99 -14.55 -0.91 4.16
N LEU A 100 -13.89 0.22 3.90
CA LEU A 100 -14.52 1.43 3.37
C LEU A 100 -15.04 1.22 1.94
N LEU A 101 -14.24 0.61 1.06
CA LEU A 101 -14.60 0.41 -0.37
C LEU A 101 -15.56 -0.76 -0.62
N LYS A 102 -15.71 -1.69 0.31
CA LYS A 102 -16.74 -2.74 0.24
C LYS A 102 -18.13 -2.27 0.68
N ARG A 103 -18.23 -1.08 1.28
CA ARG A 103 -19.53 -0.52 1.68
C ARG A 103 -20.38 -0.19 0.45
N LYS A 104 -21.70 -0.28 0.62
CA LYS A 104 -22.68 0.06 -0.43
C LYS A 104 -23.17 1.51 -0.35
N ASP A 105 -22.81 2.22 0.71
CA ASP A 105 -23.06 3.64 0.87
C ASP A 105 -21.93 4.48 0.26
N SER A 106 -22.08 5.79 0.19
CA SER A 106 -21.07 6.71 -0.36
C SER A 106 -19.98 7.11 0.64
N SER A 107 -19.70 6.30 1.67
CA SER A 107 -18.73 6.63 2.72
C SER A 107 -17.31 6.77 2.18
N SER A 108 -16.92 6.00 1.14
CA SER A 108 -15.62 6.11 0.49
C SER A 108 -15.35 7.51 -0.09
N ASP A 109 -16.41 8.19 -0.55
CA ASP A 109 -16.31 9.53 -1.13
C ASP A 109 -16.36 10.64 -0.08
N SER A 110 -16.92 10.37 1.12
CA SER A 110 -17.25 11.36 2.13
C SER A 110 -16.42 11.28 3.41
N VAL A 111 -15.84 10.12 3.74
CA VAL A 111 -15.10 9.88 4.99
C VAL A 111 -13.60 9.83 4.69
N PRO A 112 -12.83 10.89 4.99
CA PRO A 112 -11.40 10.90 4.75
C PRO A 112 -10.64 10.11 5.81
N LEU A 113 -9.45 9.61 5.40
CA LEU A 113 -8.55 8.81 6.22
C LEU A 113 -7.31 9.62 6.63
N SER A 114 -7.02 9.65 7.93
CA SER A 114 -5.73 10.06 8.49
C SER A 114 -4.86 8.83 8.75
N ILE A 115 -3.57 8.92 8.45
CA ILE A 115 -2.61 7.83 8.56
C ILE A 115 -1.56 8.16 9.61
N VAL A 116 -1.55 7.40 10.70
CA VAL A 116 -0.56 7.53 11.78
C VAL A 116 0.46 6.40 11.69
N PRO A 117 1.75 6.71 11.46
CA PRO A 117 2.78 5.71 11.34
C PRO A 117 3.08 5.04 12.68
N SER A 118 2.60 3.83 12.88
CA SER A 118 2.90 3.02 14.07
C SER A 118 3.30 1.58 13.77
N GLY A 119 3.40 1.22 12.50
CA GLY A 119 3.90 -0.08 12.02
C GLY A 119 5.41 -0.15 11.88
N SER A 120 5.93 -1.26 11.36
CA SER A 120 7.36 -1.44 11.07
C SER A 120 7.78 -0.86 9.72
N GLY A 121 6.92 -0.89 8.69
CA GLY A 121 7.22 -0.40 7.34
C GLY A 121 6.74 1.04 7.13
N ASN A 122 5.45 1.28 7.36
CA ASN A 122 4.78 2.57 7.21
C ASN A 122 4.97 3.19 5.80
N SER A 123 4.90 2.37 4.77
CA SER A 123 5.20 2.79 3.39
C SER A 123 4.33 3.95 2.93
N GLN A 124 3.03 3.89 3.20
CA GLN A 124 2.11 4.97 2.85
C GLN A 124 2.42 6.27 3.60
N ALA A 125 2.67 6.19 4.91
CA ALA A 125 3.02 7.36 5.70
C ALA A 125 4.35 7.98 5.25
N ASN A 126 5.34 7.14 4.91
CA ASN A 126 6.63 7.60 4.37
C ASN A 126 6.46 8.32 3.02
N ASP A 127 5.62 7.79 2.13
CA ASP A 127 5.35 8.37 0.80
C ASP A 127 4.62 9.72 0.90
N MET A 128 3.76 9.86 1.91
CA MET A 128 3.05 11.10 2.25
C MET A 128 3.86 12.02 3.17
N GLU A 129 5.07 11.61 3.55
CA GLU A 129 5.94 12.36 4.47
C GLU A 129 5.30 12.66 5.84
N VAL A 130 4.43 11.76 6.32
CA VAL A 130 3.84 11.87 7.66
C VAL A 130 4.87 11.43 8.70
N ALA A 131 5.32 12.38 9.53
CA ALA A 131 6.41 12.15 10.48
C ALA A 131 5.97 11.30 11.69
N ASP A 132 4.86 11.67 12.32
CA ASP A 132 4.33 11.04 13.53
C ASP A 132 2.82 11.32 13.71
N TYR A 133 2.28 10.99 14.88
CA TYR A 133 0.86 11.22 15.16
C TYR A 133 0.48 12.70 15.28
N LEU A 134 1.40 13.58 15.71
CA LEU A 134 1.15 15.02 15.79
C LEU A 134 1.03 15.64 14.39
N ASP A 135 1.90 15.26 13.47
CA ASP A 135 1.82 15.67 12.07
C ASP A 135 0.52 15.16 11.42
N ALA A 136 0.15 13.90 11.64
CA ALA A 136 -1.12 13.35 11.15
C ALA A 136 -2.34 14.12 11.70
N MET A 137 -2.33 14.49 12.97
CA MET A 137 -3.37 15.32 13.61
C MET A 137 -3.40 16.73 13.05
N GLN A 138 -2.24 17.36 12.85
CA GLN A 138 -2.17 18.71 12.26
C GLN A 138 -2.76 18.73 10.86
N ARG A 139 -2.43 17.77 9.99
CA ARG A 139 -3.03 17.64 8.64
C ARG A 139 -4.54 17.45 8.71
N MET A 140 -5.01 16.62 9.62
CA MET A 140 -6.45 16.40 9.84
C MET A 140 -7.17 17.68 10.30
N THR A 141 -6.57 18.46 11.19
CA THR A 141 -7.17 19.72 11.68
C THR A 141 -7.14 20.83 10.63
N VAL A 142 -6.12 20.88 9.78
CA VAL A 142 -6.06 21.76 8.61
C VAL A 142 -7.13 21.40 7.59
N GLY A 143 -7.43 20.10 7.43
CA GLY A 143 -8.54 19.61 6.62
C GLY A 143 -8.29 19.56 5.12
N ASN A 144 -7.05 19.74 4.66
CA ASN A 144 -6.70 19.56 3.25
C ASN A 144 -6.79 18.09 2.88
N LEU A 145 -7.49 17.79 1.78
CA LEU A 145 -7.67 16.42 1.30
C LEU A 145 -6.95 16.20 -0.03
N ARG A 146 -6.40 15.01 -0.18
CA ARG A 146 -5.88 14.48 -1.44
C ARG A 146 -6.63 13.21 -1.80
N LYS A 147 -7.01 13.06 -3.06
CA LYS A 147 -7.56 11.80 -3.57
C LYS A 147 -6.42 10.82 -3.80
N MET A 148 -6.68 9.54 -3.52
CA MET A 148 -5.71 8.47 -3.68
C MET A 148 -6.32 7.31 -4.47
N ASP A 149 -5.55 6.82 -5.43
CA ASP A 149 -5.86 5.61 -6.19
C ASP A 149 -5.57 4.38 -5.33
N VAL A 150 -6.24 3.28 -5.60
CA VAL A 150 -5.96 1.97 -5.01
C VAL A 150 -6.07 0.86 -6.05
N GLY A 151 -5.37 -0.23 -5.83
CA GLY A 151 -5.52 -1.45 -6.62
C GLY A 151 -6.63 -2.33 -6.03
N LYS A 152 -7.70 -2.61 -6.78
CA LYS A 152 -8.62 -3.70 -6.48
C LYS A 152 -7.94 -5.00 -6.86
N VAL A 153 -7.55 -5.79 -5.87
CA VAL A 153 -6.80 -7.03 -6.03
C VAL A 153 -7.76 -8.21 -5.86
N THR A 154 -7.91 -9.00 -6.91
CA THR A 154 -8.69 -10.24 -6.91
C THR A 154 -7.75 -11.44 -6.96
N PHE A 155 -7.91 -12.41 -6.09
CA PHE A 155 -7.03 -13.56 -5.92
C PHE A 155 -7.78 -14.75 -5.35
N MET A 156 -7.12 -15.92 -5.24
CA MET A 156 -7.73 -17.15 -4.77
C MET A 156 -7.29 -17.52 -3.36
N VAL A 157 -8.25 -17.93 -2.51
CA VAL A 157 -8.02 -18.56 -1.20
C VAL A 157 -8.89 -19.81 -1.12
N ASP A 158 -8.28 -20.97 -0.96
CA ASP A 158 -8.98 -22.27 -0.88
C ASP A 158 -9.99 -22.48 -2.01
N GLY A 159 -9.60 -22.11 -3.24
CA GLY A 159 -10.43 -22.25 -4.45
C GLY A 159 -11.58 -21.23 -4.56
N LYS A 160 -11.64 -20.23 -3.69
CA LYS A 160 -12.64 -19.16 -3.73
C LYS A 160 -11.97 -17.82 -4.02
N GLU A 161 -12.65 -17.03 -4.87
CA GLU A 161 -12.21 -15.68 -5.17
C GLU A 161 -12.39 -14.77 -3.94
N GLN A 162 -11.36 -13.98 -3.68
CA GLN A 162 -11.31 -12.97 -2.63
C GLN A 162 -10.89 -11.62 -3.22
N ILE A 163 -11.33 -10.54 -2.59
CA ILE A 163 -11.00 -9.17 -2.97
C ILE A 163 -10.37 -8.45 -1.78
N ARG A 164 -9.22 -7.81 -2.05
CA ARG A 164 -8.54 -6.86 -1.15
C ARG A 164 -8.24 -5.58 -1.94
N TYR A 165 -8.29 -4.44 -1.28
CA TYR A 165 -7.84 -3.19 -1.87
C TYR A 165 -6.44 -2.86 -1.36
N SER A 166 -5.48 -2.82 -2.29
CA SER A 166 -4.08 -2.47 -2.00
C SER A 166 -3.84 -0.98 -2.21
N HIS A 167 -3.26 -0.35 -1.22
CA HIS A 167 -2.85 1.06 -1.30
C HIS A 167 -1.35 1.21 -1.60
N ASN A 168 -0.56 0.15 -1.46
CA ASN A 168 0.90 0.20 -1.55
C ASN A 168 1.47 -0.82 -2.54
N LEU A 169 1.49 -2.10 -2.18
CA LEU A 169 2.32 -3.12 -2.81
C LEU A 169 1.54 -4.40 -3.10
N VAL A 170 1.65 -4.93 -4.32
CA VAL A 170 1.26 -6.31 -4.63
C VAL A 170 2.46 -7.03 -5.24
N GLY A 171 2.86 -8.14 -4.65
CA GLY A 171 4.04 -8.91 -5.04
C GLY A 171 3.71 -10.32 -5.51
N TRP A 172 4.47 -10.80 -6.52
CA TRP A 172 4.48 -12.18 -6.97
C TRP A 172 5.90 -12.62 -7.32
N GLY A 173 6.27 -13.85 -6.96
CA GLY A 173 7.58 -14.41 -7.24
C GLY A 173 8.56 -14.26 -6.09
N LEU A 174 9.81 -13.86 -6.39
CA LEU A 174 10.94 -13.86 -5.45
C LEU A 174 10.68 -13.05 -4.17
N GLY A 175 10.02 -11.91 -4.27
CA GLY A 175 9.72 -11.08 -3.09
C GLY A 175 8.77 -11.77 -2.11
N VAL A 176 7.79 -12.53 -2.64
CA VAL A 176 6.87 -13.33 -1.82
C VAL A 176 7.60 -14.50 -1.16
N ASP A 177 8.47 -15.20 -1.91
CA ASP A 177 9.29 -16.27 -1.36
C ASP A 177 10.19 -15.78 -0.22
N ALA A 178 10.79 -14.59 -0.38
CA ALA A 178 11.61 -13.95 0.64
C ALA A 178 10.79 -13.62 1.90
N ASN A 179 9.58 -13.08 1.74
CA ASN A 179 8.70 -12.77 2.86
C ASN A 179 8.25 -14.04 3.60
N ILE A 180 7.86 -15.10 2.88
CA ILE A 180 7.50 -16.41 3.48
C ILE A 180 8.67 -16.99 4.28
N LEU A 181 9.89 -16.89 3.76
CA LEU A 181 11.08 -17.34 4.48
C LEU A 181 11.38 -16.49 5.71
N ALA A 182 11.28 -15.16 5.59
CA ALA A 182 11.46 -14.24 6.71
C ALA A 182 10.45 -14.50 7.84
N GLU A 183 9.19 -14.81 7.50
CA GLU A 183 8.15 -15.16 8.46
C GLU A 183 8.52 -16.41 9.29
N LYS A 184 9.13 -17.42 8.67
CA LYS A 184 9.62 -18.64 9.36
C LYS A 184 10.81 -18.35 10.28
N MET A 185 11.51 -17.24 10.07
CA MET A 185 12.70 -16.82 10.83
C MET A 185 12.42 -15.64 11.77
N ARG A 186 11.19 -15.49 12.26
CA ARG A 186 10.79 -14.36 13.13
C ARG A 186 11.69 -14.16 14.35
N PHE A 187 12.28 -15.24 14.88
CA PHE A 187 13.18 -15.20 16.03
C PHE A 187 14.50 -14.42 15.77
N LEU A 188 14.85 -14.19 14.49
CA LEU A 188 16.05 -13.44 14.09
C LEU A 188 15.85 -11.91 14.04
N GLY A 189 14.67 -11.42 14.37
CA GLY A 189 14.37 -9.98 14.31
C GLY A 189 14.48 -9.41 12.87
N PRO A 190 14.91 -8.14 12.70
CA PRO A 190 14.93 -7.48 11.38
C PRO A 190 15.82 -8.15 10.33
N ILE A 191 16.92 -8.80 10.74
CA ILE A 191 17.88 -9.45 9.82
C ILE A 191 17.23 -10.58 9.00
N ARG A 192 16.09 -11.11 9.44
CA ARG A 192 15.32 -12.15 8.74
C ARG A 192 14.96 -11.79 7.32
N TYR A 193 14.71 -10.51 7.03
CA TYR A 193 14.32 -10.05 5.69
C TYR A 193 15.49 -10.11 4.71
N ASP A 194 16.70 -9.71 5.15
CA ASP A 194 17.90 -9.82 4.34
C ASP A 194 18.28 -11.30 4.09
N LEU A 195 18.19 -12.14 5.13
CA LEU A 195 18.43 -13.56 5.01
C LEU A 195 17.38 -14.25 4.11
N GLY A 196 16.11 -13.91 4.27
CA GLY A 196 15.02 -14.44 3.43
C GLY A 196 15.23 -14.07 1.95
N SER A 197 15.61 -12.82 1.68
CA SER A 197 15.93 -12.36 0.33
C SER A 197 17.14 -13.10 -0.25
N LEU A 198 18.23 -13.17 0.48
CA LEU A 198 19.45 -13.89 0.05
C LEU A 198 19.18 -15.37 -0.23
N MET A 199 18.46 -16.05 0.66
CA MET A 199 18.09 -17.47 0.46
C MET A 199 17.19 -17.66 -0.76
N SER A 200 16.26 -16.72 -1.02
CA SER A 200 15.39 -16.78 -2.20
C SER A 200 16.18 -16.55 -3.49
N ILE A 201 17.14 -15.64 -3.50
CA ILE A 201 18.06 -15.42 -4.63
C ILE A 201 18.89 -16.68 -4.88
N ILE A 202 19.44 -17.31 -3.84
CA ILE A 202 20.23 -18.55 -3.96
C ILE A 202 19.37 -19.68 -4.52
N ARG A 203 18.13 -19.83 -4.09
CA ARG A 203 17.19 -20.82 -4.63
C ARG A 203 16.88 -20.57 -6.10
N GLY A 204 16.83 -19.31 -6.53
CA GLY A 204 16.68 -18.93 -7.93
C GLY A 204 15.41 -19.48 -8.57
N LYS A 205 14.29 -19.49 -7.86
CA LYS A 205 13.03 -20.05 -8.37
C LYS A 205 12.47 -19.16 -9.49
N VAL A 206 12.26 -19.76 -10.64
CA VAL A 206 11.67 -19.15 -11.82
C VAL A 206 10.28 -19.74 -12.04
N ARG A 207 9.32 -18.92 -12.44
CA ARG A 207 7.93 -19.34 -12.67
C ARG A 207 7.46 -18.91 -14.05
N LYS A 208 6.80 -19.82 -14.76
CA LYS A 208 6.06 -19.49 -15.98
C LYS A 208 4.74 -18.82 -15.59
N ALA A 209 4.39 -17.78 -16.31
CA ALA A 209 3.10 -17.12 -16.17
C ALA A 209 2.72 -16.41 -17.46
N LYS A 210 1.41 -16.21 -17.65
CA LYS A 210 0.85 -15.28 -18.60
C LYS A 210 0.51 -14.00 -17.87
N CYS A 211 1.11 -12.90 -18.28
CA CYS A 211 0.89 -11.59 -17.72
C CYS A 211 0.20 -10.71 -18.76
N TYR A 212 -1.00 -10.23 -18.46
CA TYR A 212 -1.75 -9.33 -19.34
C TYR A 212 -1.71 -7.93 -18.75
N ILE A 213 -1.02 -7.00 -19.43
CA ILE A 213 -0.90 -5.60 -19.02
C ILE A 213 -1.76 -4.77 -19.94
N ASP A 214 -2.86 -4.20 -19.44
CA ASP A 214 -3.85 -3.45 -20.24
C ASP A 214 -4.27 -4.23 -21.51
N GLY A 215 -4.43 -5.56 -21.39
CA GLY A 215 -4.79 -6.48 -22.46
C GLY A 215 -3.62 -6.98 -23.34
N HIS A 216 -2.40 -6.50 -23.14
CA HIS A 216 -1.21 -7.00 -23.85
C HIS A 216 -0.60 -8.21 -23.13
N LEU A 217 -0.55 -9.35 -23.82
CA LEU A 217 -0.01 -10.60 -23.27
C LEU A 217 1.50 -10.62 -23.31
N ILE A 218 2.10 -10.96 -22.18
CA ILE A 218 3.49 -11.40 -22.04
C ILE A 218 3.46 -12.83 -21.49
N ASP A 219 3.80 -13.84 -22.31
CA ASP A 219 3.92 -15.24 -21.89
C ASP A 219 5.40 -15.55 -21.75
N SER A 220 5.87 -15.69 -20.51
CA SER A 220 7.30 -15.81 -20.24
C SER A 220 7.59 -16.50 -18.90
N SER A 221 8.89 -16.56 -18.60
CA SER A 221 9.40 -17.03 -17.31
C SER A 221 9.94 -15.85 -16.50
N PHE A 222 9.39 -15.69 -15.31
CA PHE A 222 9.65 -14.55 -14.44
C PHE A 222 10.32 -15.00 -13.13
N ILE A 223 11.14 -14.10 -12.60
CA ILE A 223 11.67 -14.19 -11.23
C ILE A 223 10.75 -13.38 -10.29
N LEU A 224 10.34 -12.18 -10.73
CA LEU A 224 9.58 -11.23 -9.90
C LEU A 224 8.65 -10.39 -10.75
N LEU A 225 7.43 -10.21 -10.25
CA LEU A 225 6.51 -9.14 -10.64
C LEU A 225 6.19 -8.35 -9.37
N LEU A 226 6.42 -7.04 -9.41
CA LEU A 226 6.23 -6.14 -8.28
C LEU A 226 5.37 -4.96 -8.71
N ILE A 227 4.19 -4.87 -8.14
CA ILE A 227 3.20 -3.84 -8.43
C ILE A 227 3.24 -2.83 -7.29
N GLN A 228 3.26 -1.54 -7.61
CA GLN A 228 3.40 -0.45 -6.65
C GLN A 228 2.41 0.66 -6.94
N ASN A 229 1.81 1.20 -5.88
CA ASN A 229 1.05 2.44 -5.91
C ASN A 229 1.86 3.61 -5.30
N THR A 230 2.72 3.30 -4.33
CA THR A 230 3.63 4.24 -3.66
C THR A 230 5.06 4.09 -4.16
N LYS A 231 5.90 5.11 -3.95
CA LYS A 231 7.33 5.05 -4.30
C LYS A 231 8.09 4.06 -3.45
N THR A 232 7.71 3.94 -2.17
CA THR A 232 8.41 3.12 -1.20
C THR A 232 7.60 1.89 -0.82
N GLY A 233 8.31 0.81 -0.47
CA GLY A 233 7.72 -0.41 0.05
C GLY A 233 8.70 -1.13 0.96
N GLY A 234 8.19 -2.02 1.83
CA GLY A 234 9.03 -2.67 2.80
C GLY A 234 9.73 -1.66 3.71
N ASP A 235 10.91 -1.92 4.18
CA ASP A 235 11.66 -1.05 5.10
C ASP A 235 12.24 0.21 4.39
N ARG A 236 11.36 1.08 3.89
CA ARG A 236 11.68 2.33 3.16
C ARG A 236 12.48 2.12 1.85
N LEU A 237 12.38 0.95 1.25
CA LEU A 237 13.02 0.70 -0.04
C LEU A 237 12.29 1.47 -1.14
N THR A 238 13.02 2.21 -1.96
CA THR A 238 12.45 2.88 -3.13
C THR A 238 12.24 1.86 -4.25
N LEU A 239 11.06 1.26 -4.28
CA LEU A 239 10.71 0.16 -5.20
C LEU A 239 10.23 0.70 -6.55
N ALA A 240 9.47 1.81 -6.55
CA ALA A 240 8.92 2.43 -7.75
C ALA A 240 9.11 3.96 -7.69
N PRO A 241 10.30 4.48 -8.00
CA PRO A 241 10.61 5.91 -7.85
C PRO A 241 9.72 6.85 -8.67
N MET A 242 9.04 6.33 -9.71
CA MET A 242 8.16 7.09 -10.59
C MET A 242 6.68 6.94 -10.23
N ALA A 243 6.33 6.21 -9.18
CA ALA A 243 4.96 6.00 -8.77
C ALA A 243 4.29 7.29 -8.26
N HIS A 244 3.01 7.46 -8.58
CA HIS A 244 2.15 8.54 -8.12
C HIS A 244 0.82 7.96 -7.67
N VAL A 245 0.40 8.29 -6.46
CA VAL A 245 -0.80 7.72 -5.84
C VAL A 245 -2.13 8.27 -6.38
N ASP A 246 -2.10 9.22 -7.31
CA ASP A 246 -3.26 10.00 -7.78
C ASP A 246 -3.30 10.23 -9.30
N ASP A 247 -2.63 9.38 -10.08
CA ASP A 247 -2.54 9.53 -11.55
C ASP A 247 -3.38 8.50 -12.33
N GLY A 248 -4.19 7.70 -11.62
CA GLY A 248 -5.06 6.68 -12.19
C GLY A 248 -4.32 5.44 -12.72
N LYS A 249 -3.10 5.20 -12.27
CA LYS A 249 -2.27 4.05 -12.67
C LYS A 249 -1.52 3.48 -11.48
N MET A 250 -1.05 2.25 -11.63
CA MET A 250 -0.04 1.64 -10.77
C MET A 250 1.19 1.28 -11.60
N ASP A 251 2.31 1.14 -10.91
CA ASP A 251 3.61 0.86 -11.51
C ASP A 251 3.93 -0.63 -11.36
N LEU A 252 4.51 -1.23 -12.39
CA LEU A 252 4.87 -2.65 -12.45
C LEU A 252 6.34 -2.79 -12.81
N GLY A 253 7.12 -3.38 -11.93
CA GLY A 253 8.48 -3.84 -12.19
C GLY A 253 8.50 -5.33 -12.51
N ILE A 254 9.12 -5.69 -13.63
CA ILE A 254 9.26 -7.08 -14.09
C ILE A 254 10.73 -7.46 -14.13
N ILE A 255 11.06 -8.60 -13.53
CA ILE A 255 12.36 -9.27 -13.67
C ILE A 255 12.13 -10.63 -14.28
N TYR A 256 12.62 -10.80 -15.52
CA TYR A 256 12.61 -12.09 -16.22
C TYR A 256 13.68 -13.04 -15.68
N HIS A 257 13.79 -14.21 -16.31
CA HIS A 257 14.82 -15.19 -15.96
C HIS A 257 16.23 -14.65 -16.28
N ILE A 258 16.95 -14.26 -15.25
CA ILE A 258 18.35 -13.81 -15.29
C ILE A 258 19.21 -14.59 -14.30
N SER A 259 20.54 -14.46 -14.40
CA SER A 259 21.45 -15.15 -13.49
C SER A 259 21.32 -14.63 -12.05
N ARG A 260 21.63 -15.48 -11.08
CA ARG A 260 21.60 -15.15 -9.64
C ARG A 260 22.49 -13.95 -9.30
N PHE A 261 23.65 -13.81 -9.97
CA PHE A 261 24.53 -12.64 -9.81
C PHE A 261 23.88 -11.34 -10.26
N GLN A 262 23.11 -11.39 -11.36
CA GLN A 262 22.35 -10.22 -11.82
C GLN A 262 21.23 -9.86 -10.85
N VAL A 263 20.51 -10.87 -10.30
CA VAL A 263 19.48 -10.63 -9.26
C VAL A 263 20.12 -10.01 -8.01
N LEU A 264 21.27 -10.51 -7.56
CA LEU A 264 21.99 -9.95 -6.42
C LEU A 264 22.44 -8.50 -6.68
N LYS A 265 22.92 -8.20 -7.88
CA LYS A 265 23.28 -6.84 -8.29
C LYS A 265 22.06 -5.91 -8.26
N LEU A 266 20.92 -6.37 -8.78
CA LEU A 266 19.65 -5.62 -8.72
C LEU A 266 19.20 -5.34 -7.28
N PHE A 267 19.30 -6.35 -6.41
CA PHE A 267 18.98 -6.22 -4.99
C PHE A 267 19.84 -5.17 -4.29
N ASN A 268 21.15 -5.17 -4.59
CA ASN A 268 22.07 -4.16 -4.06
C ASN A 268 21.77 -2.75 -4.61
N GLN A 269 21.42 -2.61 -5.88
CA GLN A 269 21.00 -1.33 -6.47
C GLN A 269 19.70 -0.82 -5.84
N LEU A 270 18.75 -1.71 -5.59
CA LEU A 270 17.51 -1.39 -4.89
C LEU A 270 17.80 -0.84 -3.49
N LYS A 271 18.62 -1.55 -2.70
CA LYS A 271 18.96 -1.12 -1.31
C LYS A 271 19.76 0.18 -1.27
N ALA A 272 20.61 0.44 -2.24
CA ALA A 272 21.49 1.61 -2.24
C ALA A 272 20.78 2.91 -2.65
N SER A 273 19.91 2.85 -3.68
CA SER A 273 19.42 4.10 -4.29
C SER A 273 18.09 3.97 -5.05
N GLY A 274 17.47 2.79 -5.10
CA GLY A 274 16.30 2.56 -5.97
C GLY A 274 16.61 2.62 -7.48
N SER A 275 17.90 2.64 -7.88
CA SER A 275 18.32 2.75 -9.28
C SER A 275 18.15 1.45 -10.09
N HIS A 276 17.66 0.39 -9.46
CA HIS A 276 17.38 -0.90 -10.10
C HIS A 276 16.40 -0.77 -11.29
N VAL A 277 15.47 0.19 -11.26
CA VAL A 277 14.50 0.43 -12.34
C VAL A 277 15.16 0.85 -13.67
N TRP A 278 16.38 1.37 -13.62
CA TRP A 278 17.19 1.74 -14.80
C TRP A 278 18.10 0.62 -15.30
N ASN A 279 18.05 -0.55 -14.63
CA ASN A 279 18.86 -1.68 -15.04
C ASN A 279 18.24 -2.36 -16.28
N PRO A 280 19.04 -2.73 -17.33
CA PRO A 280 18.53 -3.40 -18.51
C PRO A 280 17.79 -4.72 -18.29
N ASN A 281 17.93 -5.32 -17.11
CA ASN A 281 17.24 -6.56 -16.73
C ASN A 281 15.90 -6.31 -16.03
N VAL A 282 15.47 -5.06 -15.90
CA VAL A 282 14.18 -4.67 -15.32
C VAL A 282 13.36 -3.99 -16.39
N GLU A 283 12.17 -4.51 -16.64
CA GLU A 283 11.16 -3.79 -17.42
C GLU A 283 10.21 -3.08 -16.45
N TYR A 284 9.83 -1.86 -16.83
CA TYR A 284 8.99 -1.01 -16.00
C TYR A 284 7.80 -0.52 -16.80
N TYR A 285 6.59 -0.77 -16.29
CA TYR A 285 5.33 -0.41 -16.93
C TYR A 285 4.48 0.42 -15.98
N ARG A 286 3.55 1.17 -16.54
CA ARG A 286 2.44 1.81 -15.82
C ARG A 286 1.14 1.31 -16.43
N PHE A 287 0.21 0.83 -15.61
CA PHE A 287 -0.96 0.10 -16.07
C PHE A 287 -2.23 0.52 -15.31
N LYS A 288 -3.38 0.15 -15.86
CA LYS A 288 -4.71 0.24 -15.24
C LYS A 288 -5.28 -1.12 -14.89
N ASN A 289 -4.99 -2.12 -15.72
CA ASN A 289 -5.42 -3.51 -15.52
C ASN A 289 -4.24 -4.46 -15.68
N LEU A 290 -4.07 -5.36 -14.73
CA LEU A 290 -3.04 -6.41 -14.76
C LEU A 290 -3.67 -7.73 -14.38
N VAL A 291 -3.42 -8.79 -15.18
CA VAL A 291 -3.80 -10.16 -14.84
C VAL A 291 -2.56 -11.05 -14.90
N ILE A 292 -2.38 -11.89 -13.89
CA ILE A 292 -1.31 -12.90 -13.82
C ILE A 292 -1.96 -14.27 -13.69
N GLU A 293 -1.77 -15.11 -14.71
CA GLU A 293 -2.22 -16.50 -14.74
C GLU A 293 -1.02 -17.44 -14.67
N THR A 294 -1.14 -18.47 -13.88
CA THR A 294 -0.12 -19.53 -13.71
C THR A 294 -0.75 -20.90 -13.85
N ASP A 295 0.00 -21.88 -14.37
CA ASP A 295 -0.49 -23.27 -14.51
C ASP A 295 -0.84 -23.88 -13.14
N GLU A 296 -0.02 -23.58 -12.12
CA GLU A 296 -0.24 -24.00 -10.73
C GLU A 296 -0.40 -22.77 -9.83
N PRO A 297 -1.28 -22.84 -8.81
CA PRO A 297 -1.46 -21.74 -7.86
C PRO A 297 -0.13 -21.35 -7.20
N THR A 298 0.22 -20.07 -7.23
CA THR A 298 1.43 -19.52 -6.62
C THR A 298 1.11 -18.39 -5.67
N ALA A 299 1.82 -18.35 -4.54
CA ALA A 299 1.56 -17.38 -3.48
C ALA A 299 1.73 -15.94 -3.97
N ILE A 300 0.87 -15.06 -3.44
CA ILE A 300 0.90 -13.62 -3.62
C ILE A 300 1.08 -12.90 -2.28
N ASN A 301 1.54 -11.66 -2.34
CA ASN A 301 1.61 -10.76 -1.20
C ASN A 301 0.85 -9.47 -1.54
N VAL A 302 0.04 -8.99 -0.61
CA VAL A 302 -0.68 -7.71 -0.73
C VAL A 302 -0.39 -6.88 0.51
N ASP A 303 0.19 -5.70 0.33
CA ASP A 303 0.54 -4.74 1.40
C ASP A 303 1.33 -5.39 2.57
N GLY A 304 2.23 -6.32 2.25
CA GLY A 304 3.08 -7.02 3.22
C GLY A 304 2.50 -8.34 3.75
N GLU A 305 1.26 -8.68 3.44
CA GLU A 305 0.59 -9.89 3.90
C GLU A 305 0.51 -10.96 2.80
N ASN A 306 0.82 -12.23 3.14
CA ASN A 306 0.65 -13.37 2.24
C ASN A 306 -0.80 -13.85 2.35
N LEU A 307 -1.65 -13.43 1.41
CA LEU A 307 -3.09 -13.61 1.53
C LEU A 307 -3.68 -14.80 0.75
N GLY A 308 -3.06 -15.18 -0.36
CA GLY A 308 -3.61 -16.21 -1.23
C GLY A 308 -2.70 -16.57 -2.38
N THR A 309 -3.29 -16.97 -3.50
CA THR A 309 -2.57 -17.46 -4.67
C THR A 309 -3.12 -16.88 -5.98
N THR A 310 -2.37 -17.07 -7.06
CA THR A 310 -2.81 -16.85 -8.44
C THR A 310 -4.00 -17.77 -8.80
N PRO A 311 -4.85 -17.43 -9.82
CA PRO A 311 -4.73 -16.23 -10.64
C PRO A 311 -4.88 -14.95 -9.82
N LEU A 312 -4.18 -13.91 -10.26
CA LEU A 312 -4.17 -12.59 -9.63
C LEU A 312 -4.63 -11.55 -10.64
N GLU A 313 -5.59 -10.73 -10.28
CA GLU A 313 -6.02 -9.58 -11.06
C GLU A 313 -5.88 -8.30 -10.23
N VAL A 314 -5.33 -7.25 -10.83
CA VAL A 314 -5.23 -5.93 -10.22
C VAL A 314 -5.85 -4.89 -11.15
N ASN A 315 -6.94 -4.29 -10.69
CA ASN A 315 -7.62 -3.19 -11.37
C ASN A 315 -7.40 -1.90 -10.58
N VAL A 316 -6.87 -0.87 -11.21
CA VAL A 316 -6.73 0.43 -10.58
C VAL A 316 -8.09 1.09 -10.44
N VAL A 317 -8.43 1.49 -9.21
CA VAL A 317 -9.61 2.30 -8.89
C VAL A 317 -9.11 3.73 -8.67
N PRO A 318 -9.29 4.62 -9.64
CA PRO A 318 -8.77 5.98 -9.53
C PRO A 318 -9.57 6.80 -8.51
N SER A 319 -8.89 7.66 -7.78
CA SER A 319 -9.50 8.57 -6.78
C SER A 319 -10.40 7.83 -5.78
N ALA A 320 -10.03 6.63 -5.38
CA ALA A 320 -10.87 5.70 -4.62
C ALA A 320 -11.17 6.16 -3.20
N ILE A 321 -10.24 6.85 -2.57
CA ILE A 321 -10.36 7.37 -1.19
C ILE A 321 -9.80 8.78 -1.08
N LYS A 322 -10.19 9.49 -0.02
CA LYS A 322 -9.62 10.78 0.37
C LYS A 322 -8.72 10.59 1.58
N VAL A 323 -7.56 11.21 1.56
CA VAL A 323 -6.61 11.21 2.68
C VAL A 323 -6.26 12.63 3.07
N PHE A 324 -6.01 12.87 4.37
CA PHE A 324 -5.51 14.16 4.84
C PHE A 324 -4.05 14.36 4.42
N HIS A 325 -3.75 15.57 3.91
CA HIS A 325 -2.45 15.87 3.29
C HIS A 325 -1.87 17.21 3.79
#